data_31dcfcbb3c2d92931b768258c45036e6
#
_entry.id   31dcfcbb3c2d92931b768258c45036e6
#
_cell.length_a   1.000
_cell.length_b   1.000
_cell.length_c   1.000
_cell.angle_alpha   90.00
_cell.angle_beta   90.00
_cell.angle_gamma   90.00
#
_symmetry.space_group_name_H-M   'P 1'
#
loop_
_entity.id
_entity.type
_entity.pdbx_description
1 polymer ?
#
loop_
_entity_poly.entity_id
_entity_poly.type
_entity_poly.pdbx_seq_one_letter_code
_entity_poly.pdbx_strand_id
1 'polypeptide(L)'
;MINYDVPVEEYNGVSVARGDLQGDGDILPPWGKLAAIENVLINGNIPRDKPIIQLSVRGSYSGWALGVLGPIHGYEIQVAYPNAKNFPKSMVKKLESLPIELVPQRPNMMSVVLGQTKKYAKENDLQMIPYGFEHQSYLDWWAEEIKKYEYDNLIVCAGAPVTCLGMIKNFTGNKIYLVATSAQATVEKKLKKYNIEDSRIEIHASPFDFYDEMEWLETPFPCNPNWDKKVWHWIENNTDTLEGSSLFYNLGA
;
A
#
# COMPACT_ATOMS: atom_id res chain seq x y z
N MET A 1 -19.89 11.05 3.23
CA MET A 1 -19.07 10.27 4.18
C MET A 1 -18.41 9.19 3.35
N ILE A 2 -17.09 9.08 3.40
CA ILE A 2 -16.35 8.06 2.64
C ILE A 2 -16.70 6.71 3.27
N ASN A 3 -17.12 5.75 2.45
CA ASN A 3 -17.33 4.38 2.92
C ASN A 3 -16.00 3.63 2.89
N TYR A 4 -15.57 3.13 4.03
CA TYR A 4 -14.36 2.34 4.18
C TYR A 4 -14.65 0.87 4.52
N ASP A 5 -15.89 0.43 4.37
CA ASP A 5 -16.23 -0.98 4.56
C ASP A 5 -15.48 -1.84 3.55
N VAL A 6 -14.92 -2.92 4.04
CA VAL A 6 -14.20 -3.91 3.24
C VAL A 6 -15.01 -5.20 3.28
N PRO A 7 -15.86 -5.46 2.26
CA PRO A 7 -16.57 -6.71 2.18
C PRO A 7 -15.60 -7.87 1.92
N VAL A 8 -15.98 -9.04 2.40
CA VAL A 8 -15.25 -10.29 2.13
C VAL A 8 -16.07 -11.12 1.16
N GLU A 9 -15.44 -11.56 0.10
CA GLU A 9 -16.00 -12.41 -0.94
C GLU A 9 -15.16 -13.67 -1.09
N GLU A 10 -15.75 -14.79 -1.53
CA GLU A 10 -15.02 -16.05 -1.68
C GLU A 10 -14.73 -16.34 -3.15
N TYR A 11 -13.48 -16.70 -3.44
CA TYR A 11 -12.99 -17.08 -4.75
C TYR A 11 -12.05 -18.27 -4.66
N ASN A 12 -12.36 -19.35 -5.36
CA ASN A 12 -11.53 -20.56 -5.41
C ASN A 12 -11.13 -21.11 -4.01
N GLY A 13 -12.05 -21.03 -3.03
CA GLY A 13 -11.80 -21.49 -1.66
C GLY A 13 -10.92 -20.56 -0.81
N VAL A 14 -10.65 -19.34 -1.29
CA VAL A 14 -9.94 -18.30 -0.55
C VAL A 14 -10.87 -17.10 -0.35
N SER A 15 -11.01 -16.65 0.87
CA SER A 15 -11.73 -15.42 1.20
C SER A 15 -10.89 -14.21 0.84
N VAL A 16 -11.48 -13.24 0.15
CA VAL A 16 -10.82 -12.02 -0.31
C VAL A 16 -11.45 -10.81 0.35
N ALA A 17 -10.69 -10.12 1.18
CA ALA A 17 -11.07 -8.81 1.70
C ALA A 17 -10.89 -7.77 0.58
N ARG A 18 -12.01 -7.22 0.09
CA ARG A 18 -12.12 -6.35 -1.08
C ARG A 18 -11.79 -4.90 -0.75
N GLY A 19 -10.54 -4.66 -0.35
CA GLY A 19 -10.05 -3.31 -0.06
C GLY A 19 -10.07 -2.36 -1.26
N ASP A 20 -10.05 -2.91 -2.48
CA ASP A 20 -10.25 -2.17 -3.73
C ASP A 20 -11.60 -1.43 -3.80
N LEU A 21 -12.58 -1.81 -2.99
CA LEU A 21 -13.89 -1.17 -2.93
C LEU A 21 -13.97 0.01 -1.95
N GLN A 22 -12.88 0.36 -1.26
CA GLN A 22 -12.86 1.55 -0.37
C GLN A 22 -12.98 2.88 -1.13
N GLY A 23 -12.57 2.94 -2.37
CA GLY A 23 -12.70 4.13 -3.22
C GLY A 23 -13.68 3.89 -4.38
N ASP A 24 -14.13 4.97 -4.98
CA ASP A 24 -15.08 4.95 -6.12
C ASP A 24 -14.37 4.83 -7.49
N GLY A 25 -13.05 4.91 -7.52
CA GLY A 25 -12.25 4.92 -8.76
C GLY A 25 -12.27 6.26 -9.50
N ASP A 26 -13.07 7.21 -9.07
CA ASP A 26 -13.28 8.51 -9.71
C ASP A 26 -12.72 9.66 -8.87
N ILE A 27 -13.22 9.89 -7.70
CA ILE A 27 -12.71 10.89 -6.75
C ILE A 27 -11.58 10.29 -5.94
N LEU A 28 -11.82 9.15 -5.28
CA LEU A 28 -10.84 8.38 -4.52
C LEU A 28 -10.35 7.17 -5.30
N PRO A 29 -9.06 6.81 -5.18
CA PRO A 29 -8.56 5.61 -5.83
C PRO A 29 -9.24 4.36 -5.26
N PRO A 30 -9.44 3.30 -6.07
CA PRO A 30 -9.95 2.02 -5.59
C PRO A 30 -8.85 1.29 -4.79
N TRP A 31 -8.69 1.68 -3.51
CA TRP A 31 -7.51 1.30 -2.74
C TRP A 31 -7.79 1.10 -1.25
N GLY A 32 -7.53 -0.09 -0.76
CA GLY A 32 -7.77 -0.52 0.62
C GLY A 32 -6.92 0.16 1.70
N LYS A 33 -6.11 1.17 1.34
CA LYS A 33 -5.30 1.92 2.30
C LYS A 33 -5.89 3.28 2.67
N LEU A 34 -7.04 3.65 2.09
CA LEU A 34 -7.60 4.99 2.26
C LEU A 34 -7.88 5.32 3.73
N ALA A 35 -8.57 4.43 4.43
CA ALA A 35 -8.90 4.64 5.84
C ALA A 35 -7.64 4.74 6.73
N ALA A 36 -6.61 3.93 6.45
CA ALA A 36 -5.35 3.99 7.18
C ALA A 36 -4.60 5.30 6.92
N ILE A 37 -4.65 5.82 5.68
CA ILE A 37 -4.04 7.11 5.32
C ILE A 37 -4.80 8.25 5.99
N GLU A 38 -6.12 8.22 5.97
CA GLU A 38 -6.94 9.22 6.65
C GLU A 38 -6.68 9.22 8.16
N ASN A 39 -6.51 8.03 8.76
CA ASN A 39 -6.11 7.90 10.17
C ASN A 39 -4.75 8.57 10.47
N VAL A 40 -3.80 8.52 9.54
CA VAL A 40 -2.53 9.28 9.68
C VAL A 40 -2.77 10.78 9.70
N LEU A 41 -3.64 11.30 8.83
CA LEU A 41 -3.94 12.73 8.76
C LEU A 41 -4.68 13.22 10.02
N ILE A 42 -5.56 12.39 10.60
CA ILE A 42 -6.36 12.75 11.78
C ILE A 42 -5.56 12.57 13.07
N ASN A 43 -4.92 11.42 13.25
CA ASN A 43 -4.34 10.96 14.51
C ASN A 43 -2.81 10.91 14.51
N GLY A 44 -2.16 11.23 13.39
CA GLY A 44 -0.70 11.15 13.25
C GLY A 44 0.07 12.32 13.86
N ASN A 45 -0.58 13.27 14.52
CA ASN A 45 0.06 14.47 15.05
C ASN A 45 0.92 15.22 14.00
N ILE A 46 0.46 15.21 12.75
CA ILE A 46 1.14 15.92 11.66
C ILE A 46 0.86 17.43 11.83
N PRO A 47 1.91 18.28 11.88
CA PRO A 47 1.74 19.72 11.96
C PRO A 47 0.92 20.25 10.78
N ARG A 48 -0.03 21.17 11.06
CA ARG A 48 -0.89 21.77 10.02
C ARG A 48 -0.35 23.08 9.47
N ASP A 49 0.69 23.60 10.07
CA ASP A 49 1.38 24.84 9.71
C ASP A 49 2.39 24.65 8.59
N LYS A 50 2.60 23.43 8.14
CA LYS A 50 3.52 23.07 7.06
C LYS A 50 2.84 22.21 6.02
N PRO A 51 3.09 22.47 4.71
CA PRO A 51 2.63 21.58 3.66
C PRO A 51 3.23 20.18 3.80
N ILE A 52 2.44 19.19 3.43
CA ILE A 52 2.87 17.79 3.42
C ILE A 52 3.43 17.43 2.06
N ILE A 53 4.58 16.76 2.02
CA ILE A 53 5.09 16.13 0.80
C ILE A 53 5.15 14.62 0.94
N GLN A 54 4.78 13.91 -0.13
CA GLN A 54 4.86 12.46 -0.22
C GLN A 54 5.39 12.03 -1.58
N LEU A 55 6.23 10.98 -1.60
CA LEU A 55 6.72 10.38 -2.84
C LEU A 55 5.71 9.36 -3.38
N SER A 56 5.11 9.67 -4.52
CA SER A 56 4.29 8.74 -5.30
C SER A 56 5.16 7.96 -6.28
N VAL A 57 4.96 6.65 -6.33
CA VAL A 57 5.72 5.76 -7.21
C VAL A 57 4.80 5.06 -8.20
N ARG A 58 5.36 4.50 -9.26
CA ARG A 58 4.62 3.74 -10.28
C ARG A 58 3.78 2.64 -9.61
N GLY A 59 2.53 2.50 -10.04
CA GLY A 59 1.58 1.51 -9.50
C GLY A 59 1.02 1.84 -8.11
N SER A 60 1.40 3.00 -7.51
CA SER A 60 0.88 3.41 -6.21
C SER A 60 -0.14 4.54 -6.37
N TYR A 61 -1.23 4.43 -5.64
CA TYR A 61 -2.26 5.47 -5.55
C TYR A 61 -2.01 6.49 -4.42
N SER A 62 -0.85 6.45 -3.77
CA SER A 62 -0.54 7.26 -2.59
C SER A 62 -0.67 8.77 -2.83
N GLY A 63 -0.18 9.28 -3.95
CA GLY A 63 -0.30 10.68 -4.33
C GLY A 63 -1.75 11.09 -4.58
N TRP A 64 -2.54 10.24 -5.27
CA TRP A 64 -3.95 10.50 -5.50
C TRP A 64 -4.74 10.49 -4.18
N ALA A 65 -4.57 9.47 -3.35
CA ALA A 65 -5.24 9.38 -2.05
C ALA A 65 -4.95 10.59 -1.18
N LEU A 66 -3.68 10.99 -1.03
CA LEU A 66 -3.31 12.18 -0.27
C LEU A 66 -3.80 13.47 -0.91
N GLY A 67 -3.79 13.55 -2.23
CA GLY A 67 -4.26 14.74 -2.96
C GLY A 67 -5.75 15.01 -2.77
N VAL A 68 -6.55 13.98 -2.45
CA VAL A 68 -7.97 14.13 -2.11
C VAL A 68 -8.16 14.28 -0.60
N LEU A 69 -7.60 13.37 0.21
CA LEU A 69 -7.82 13.36 1.66
C LEU A 69 -7.15 14.54 2.37
N GLY A 70 -5.96 14.95 1.93
CA GLY A 70 -5.23 16.04 2.57
C GLY A 70 -6.01 17.35 2.63
N PRO A 71 -6.53 17.89 1.51
CA PRO A 71 -7.33 19.11 1.51
C PRO A 71 -8.63 18.99 2.33
N ILE A 72 -9.29 17.82 2.35
CA ILE A 72 -10.47 17.56 3.19
C ILE A 72 -10.14 17.77 4.67
N HIS A 73 -8.91 17.41 5.09
CA HIS A 73 -8.44 17.57 6.46
C HIS A 73 -7.65 18.86 6.70
N GLY A 74 -7.66 19.80 5.76
CA GLY A 74 -7.05 21.12 5.89
C GLY A 74 -5.52 21.12 5.74
N TYR A 75 -4.95 20.16 5.00
CA TYR A 75 -3.54 20.12 4.66
C TYR A 75 -3.27 20.60 3.23
N GLU A 76 -2.21 21.38 3.05
CA GLU A 76 -1.62 21.60 1.74
C GLU A 76 -0.76 20.40 1.36
N ILE A 77 -0.97 19.87 0.15
CA ILE A 77 -0.32 18.63 -0.31
C ILE A 77 0.60 18.91 -1.49
N GLN A 78 1.81 18.41 -1.38
CA GLN A 78 2.75 18.29 -2.49
C GLN A 78 3.01 16.81 -2.79
N VAL A 79 3.02 16.45 -4.07
CA VAL A 79 3.29 15.07 -4.50
C VAL A 79 4.56 15.05 -5.34
N ALA A 80 5.63 14.48 -4.78
CA ALA A 80 6.83 14.17 -5.53
C ALA A 80 6.62 12.90 -6.35
N TYR A 81 7.12 12.89 -7.58
CA TYR A 81 7.08 11.70 -8.44
C TYR A 81 8.30 11.66 -9.37
N PRO A 82 8.80 10.46 -9.74
CA PRO A 82 9.87 10.35 -10.73
C PRO A 82 9.34 10.74 -12.10
N ASN A 83 9.87 11.81 -12.71
CA ASN A 83 9.49 12.24 -14.06
C ASN A 83 10.17 11.34 -15.12
N ALA A 84 9.79 10.07 -15.11
CA ALA A 84 10.33 9.03 -15.98
C ALA A 84 9.37 8.71 -17.12
N LYS A 85 9.90 8.28 -18.28
CA LYS A 85 9.08 7.90 -19.45
C LYS A 85 8.06 6.78 -19.13
N ASN A 86 8.40 5.89 -18.19
CA ASN A 86 7.57 4.77 -17.75
C ASN A 86 6.68 5.11 -16.54
N PHE A 87 6.67 6.34 -16.05
CA PHE A 87 5.67 6.75 -15.06
C PHE A 87 4.33 6.98 -15.78
N PRO A 88 3.20 6.40 -15.28
CA PRO A 88 1.93 6.42 -16.01
C PRO A 88 1.42 7.85 -16.25
N LYS A 89 1.26 8.22 -17.52
CA LYS A 89 0.73 9.54 -17.89
C LYS A 89 -0.69 9.78 -17.40
N SER A 90 -1.50 8.72 -17.31
CA SER A 90 -2.85 8.76 -16.72
C SER A 90 -2.80 9.19 -15.25
N MET A 91 -1.84 8.66 -14.48
CA MET A 91 -1.64 9.06 -13.09
C MET A 91 -1.20 10.52 -12.98
N VAL A 92 -0.27 10.98 -13.83
CA VAL A 92 0.15 12.39 -13.82
C VAL A 92 -1.05 13.30 -14.10
N LYS A 93 -1.85 13.01 -15.14
CA LYS A 93 -3.07 13.78 -15.46
C LYS A 93 -4.08 13.78 -14.30
N LYS A 94 -4.22 12.64 -13.61
CA LYS A 94 -5.09 12.55 -12.43
C LYS A 94 -4.58 13.45 -11.31
N LEU A 95 -3.29 13.41 -11.02
CA LEU A 95 -2.67 14.27 -10.00
C LEU A 95 -2.77 15.76 -10.38
N GLU A 96 -2.59 16.12 -11.66
CA GLU A 96 -2.76 17.51 -12.16
C GLU A 96 -4.19 18.04 -11.99
N SER A 97 -5.19 17.16 -11.93
CA SER A 97 -6.60 17.55 -11.71
C SER A 97 -6.96 17.80 -10.24
N LEU A 98 -6.05 17.51 -9.31
CA LEU A 98 -6.27 17.66 -7.87
C LEU A 98 -5.71 19.01 -7.37
N PRO A 99 -6.21 19.55 -6.25
CA PRO A 99 -5.72 20.79 -5.67
C PRO A 99 -4.40 20.59 -4.90
N ILE A 100 -3.37 20.14 -5.59
CA ILE A 100 -2.04 19.79 -5.05
C ILE A 100 -0.93 20.39 -5.89
N GLU A 101 0.25 20.49 -5.31
CA GLU A 101 1.47 20.84 -6.03
C GLU A 101 2.22 19.58 -6.47
N LEU A 102 2.59 19.49 -7.76
CA LEU A 102 3.40 18.41 -8.30
C LEU A 102 4.88 18.77 -8.30
N VAL A 103 5.70 17.88 -7.73
CA VAL A 103 7.15 18.06 -7.62
C VAL A 103 7.87 16.96 -8.41
N PRO A 104 8.13 17.20 -9.73
CA PRO A 104 8.82 16.23 -10.56
C PRO A 104 10.27 16.04 -10.09
N GLN A 105 10.63 14.78 -9.81
CA GLN A 105 11.99 14.40 -9.42
C GLN A 105 12.75 13.83 -10.62
N ARG A 106 14.07 14.03 -10.64
CA ARG A 106 14.92 13.40 -11.67
C ARG A 106 14.83 11.87 -11.55
N PRO A 107 14.52 11.17 -12.66
CA PRO A 107 14.41 9.71 -12.64
C PRO A 107 15.71 9.03 -12.20
N ASN A 108 15.62 8.10 -11.30
CA ASN A 108 16.75 7.32 -10.81
C ASN A 108 16.24 6.07 -10.05
N MET A 109 17.15 5.29 -9.44
CA MET A 109 16.80 4.25 -8.49
C MET A 109 15.95 4.83 -7.35
N MET A 110 15.02 4.05 -6.84
CA MET A 110 14.05 4.49 -5.82
C MET A 110 14.71 5.15 -4.58
N SER A 111 15.82 4.59 -4.11
CA SER A 111 16.58 5.15 -2.97
C SER A 111 17.12 6.56 -3.25
N VAL A 112 17.52 6.82 -4.50
CA VAL A 112 18.01 8.14 -4.92
C VAL A 112 16.85 9.13 -5.05
N VAL A 113 15.74 8.71 -5.67
CA VAL A 113 14.53 9.56 -5.79
C VAL A 113 13.99 9.91 -4.39
N LEU A 114 13.96 8.95 -3.48
CA LEU A 114 13.59 9.19 -2.08
C LEU A 114 14.54 10.19 -1.41
N GLY A 115 15.85 10.07 -1.67
CA GLY A 115 16.87 11.03 -1.19
C GLY A 115 16.64 12.43 -1.74
N GLN A 116 16.34 12.57 -3.04
CA GLN A 116 15.98 13.85 -3.67
C GLN A 116 14.74 14.47 -3.03
N THR A 117 13.69 13.66 -2.80
CA THR A 117 12.45 14.13 -2.15
C THR A 117 12.71 14.60 -0.72
N LYS A 118 13.52 13.86 0.06
CA LYS A 118 13.92 14.26 1.42
C LYS A 118 14.69 15.58 1.43
N LYS A 119 15.62 15.75 0.48
CA LYS A 119 16.38 16.98 0.33
C LYS A 119 15.45 18.15 0.01
N TYR A 120 14.59 17.99 -0.98
CA TYR A 120 13.60 18.99 -1.36
C TYR A 120 12.68 19.38 -0.20
N ALA A 121 12.18 18.39 0.55
CA ALA A 121 11.34 18.63 1.73
C ALA A 121 12.07 19.51 2.77
N LYS A 122 13.33 19.20 3.04
CA LYS A 122 14.15 19.97 4.00
C LYS A 122 14.41 21.40 3.51
N GLU A 123 14.73 21.59 2.23
CA GLU A 123 15.05 22.90 1.66
C GLU A 123 13.81 23.82 1.57
N ASN A 124 12.62 23.26 1.51
CA ASN A 124 11.35 23.99 1.40
C ASN A 124 10.51 23.96 2.69
N ASP A 125 11.07 23.51 3.80
CA ASP A 125 10.42 23.40 5.12
C ASP A 125 9.09 22.61 5.09
N LEU A 126 9.07 21.48 4.36
CA LEU A 126 7.90 20.63 4.20
C LEU A 126 7.91 19.46 5.20
N GLN A 127 6.72 19.06 5.64
CA GLN A 127 6.53 17.84 6.43
C GLN A 127 6.47 16.63 5.49
N MET A 128 7.49 15.77 5.54
CA MET A 128 7.48 14.58 4.70
C MET A 128 6.76 13.41 5.35
N ILE A 129 5.72 12.88 4.69
CA ILE A 129 5.18 11.56 5.05
C ILE A 129 6.15 10.49 4.57
N PRO A 130 6.58 9.57 5.44
CA PRO A 130 7.50 8.51 5.06
C PRO A 130 6.96 7.63 3.93
N TYR A 131 7.88 7.15 3.10
CA TYR A 131 7.53 6.23 2.01
C TYR A 131 6.83 4.97 2.56
N GLY A 132 5.74 4.57 1.88
CA GLY A 132 4.89 3.48 2.32
C GLY A 132 4.01 3.79 3.53
N PHE A 133 3.90 5.07 3.93
CA PHE A 133 3.18 5.50 5.13
C PHE A 133 3.74 4.88 6.42
N GLU A 134 5.07 4.76 6.53
CA GLU A 134 5.72 4.22 7.72
C GLU A 134 5.54 5.17 8.92
N HIS A 135 4.33 5.17 9.47
CA HIS A 135 3.86 6.00 10.56
C HIS A 135 3.13 5.16 11.60
N GLN A 136 3.28 5.48 12.90
CA GLN A 136 2.68 4.67 13.96
C GLN A 136 1.16 4.59 13.83
N SER A 137 0.47 5.70 13.57
CA SER A 137 -1.00 5.70 13.37
C SER A 137 -1.45 4.81 12.21
N TYR A 138 -0.63 4.69 11.14
CA TYR A 138 -0.92 3.79 10.04
C TYR A 138 -0.81 2.32 10.47
N LEU A 139 0.25 1.98 11.22
CA LEU A 139 0.45 0.62 11.72
C LEU A 139 -0.64 0.23 12.72
N ASP A 140 -1.01 1.15 13.62
CA ASP A 140 -2.04 0.91 14.62
C ASP A 140 -3.42 0.72 13.98
N TRP A 141 -3.74 1.48 12.91
CA TRP A 141 -4.98 1.28 12.16
C TRP A 141 -5.05 -0.14 11.57
N TRP A 142 -3.98 -0.60 10.92
CA TRP A 142 -3.94 -1.96 10.36
C TRP A 142 -3.98 -3.04 11.44
N ALA A 143 -3.38 -2.79 12.60
CA ALA A 143 -3.44 -3.70 13.73
C ALA A 143 -4.87 -3.85 14.29
N GLU A 144 -5.67 -2.79 14.26
CA GLU A 144 -7.08 -2.85 14.65
C GLU A 144 -7.95 -3.44 13.53
N GLU A 145 -7.70 -3.08 12.29
CA GLU A 145 -8.47 -3.58 11.14
C GLU A 145 -8.43 -5.09 11.04
N ILE A 146 -7.24 -5.69 11.18
CA ILE A 146 -7.07 -7.15 11.01
C ILE A 146 -7.81 -7.99 12.06
N LYS A 147 -8.12 -7.42 13.23
CA LYS A 147 -8.89 -8.12 14.28
C LYS A 147 -10.32 -8.47 13.86
N LYS A 148 -10.85 -7.82 12.84
CA LYS A 148 -12.20 -8.09 12.32
C LYS A 148 -12.31 -9.45 11.62
N TYR A 149 -11.18 -10.07 11.30
CA TYR A 149 -11.10 -11.26 10.45
C TYR A 149 -10.58 -12.46 11.24
N GLU A 150 -11.39 -13.52 11.31
CA GLU A 150 -11.07 -14.77 11.99
C GLU A 150 -10.77 -15.84 10.93
N TYR A 151 -9.49 -15.99 10.59
CA TYR A 151 -8.98 -16.95 9.60
C TYR A 151 -7.73 -17.65 10.11
N ASP A 152 -7.48 -18.88 9.63
CA ASP A 152 -6.25 -19.60 9.94
C ASP A 152 -5.04 -18.98 9.29
N ASN A 153 -5.19 -18.48 8.04
CA ASN A 153 -4.12 -17.95 7.23
C ASN A 153 -4.41 -16.52 6.79
N LEU A 154 -3.40 -15.68 6.84
CA LEU A 154 -3.39 -14.35 6.25
C LEU A 154 -2.41 -14.30 5.08
N ILE A 155 -2.88 -13.87 3.91
CA ILE A 155 -2.05 -13.68 2.71
C ILE A 155 -2.02 -12.20 2.37
N VAL A 156 -0.83 -11.60 2.28
CA VAL A 156 -0.66 -10.15 2.07
C VAL A 156 0.44 -9.85 1.07
N CYS A 157 0.20 -8.84 0.24
CA CYS A 157 1.20 -8.27 -0.65
C CYS A 157 2.30 -7.52 0.14
N ALA A 158 3.53 -7.95 0.01
CA ALA A 158 4.70 -7.37 0.67
C ALA A 158 5.62 -6.63 -0.32
N GLY A 159 5.13 -5.55 -0.93
CA GLY A 159 5.93 -4.64 -1.76
C GLY A 159 6.78 -3.70 -0.89
N ALA A 160 6.16 -2.62 -0.36
CA ALA A 160 6.68 -1.90 0.80
C ALA A 160 5.95 -2.45 2.02
N PRO A 161 6.53 -3.34 2.85
CA PRO A 161 5.78 -4.20 3.76
C PRO A 161 5.24 -3.48 5.01
N VAL A 162 4.98 -2.17 4.95
CA VAL A 162 4.50 -1.40 6.10
C VAL A 162 3.08 -1.83 6.51
N THR A 163 2.21 -2.08 5.54
CA THR A 163 0.85 -2.61 5.80
C THR A 163 0.92 -3.95 6.52
N CYS A 164 1.80 -4.86 6.04
CA CYS A 164 2.00 -6.17 6.66
C CYS A 164 2.43 -6.05 8.13
N LEU A 165 3.32 -5.10 8.47
CA LEU A 165 3.78 -4.89 9.85
C LEU A 165 2.62 -4.58 10.80
N GLY A 166 1.65 -3.76 10.35
CA GLY A 166 0.45 -3.47 11.14
C GLY A 166 -0.43 -4.70 11.32
N MET A 167 -0.71 -5.44 10.24
CA MET A 167 -1.55 -6.63 10.28
C MET A 167 -0.96 -7.75 11.14
N ILE A 168 0.35 -8.04 11.00
CA ILE A 168 1.05 -9.08 11.77
C ILE A 168 0.83 -8.91 13.27
N LYS A 169 0.84 -7.67 13.75
CA LYS A 169 0.78 -7.33 15.18
C LYS A 169 -0.42 -7.95 15.90
N ASN A 170 -1.58 -8.01 15.25
CA ASN A 170 -2.83 -8.45 15.89
C ASN A 170 -3.55 -9.57 15.13
N PHE A 171 -2.98 -10.12 14.08
CA PHE A 171 -3.52 -11.31 13.44
C PHE A 171 -3.39 -12.52 14.38
N THR A 172 -4.49 -13.24 14.58
CA THR A 172 -4.58 -14.33 15.57
C THR A 172 -4.51 -15.74 14.96
N GLY A 173 -4.50 -15.85 13.62
CA GLY A 173 -4.44 -17.14 12.91
C GLY A 173 -3.07 -17.83 12.98
N ASN A 174 -2.98 -18.96 12.31
CA ASN A 174 -1.87 -19.91 12.42
C ASN A 174 -0.69 -19.58 11.51
N LYS A 175 -0.94 -18.95 10.33
CA LYS A 175 0.07 -18.67 9.31
C LYS A 175 -0.10 -17.28 8.71
N ILE A 176 1.02 -16.66 8.34
CA ILE A 176 1.06 -15.37 7.64
C ILE A 176 1.97 -15.50 6.43
N TYR A 177 1.38 -15.49 5.25
CA TYR A 177 2.09 -15.55 3.98
C TYR A 177 2.36 -14.15 3.44
N LEU A 178 3.60 -13.72 3.51
CA LEU A 178 4.05 -12.46 2.93
C LEU A 178 4.56 -12.71 1.52
N VAL A 179 3.75 -12.41 0.51
CA VAL A 179 4.18 -12.55 -0.89
C VAL A 179 4.95 -11.30 -1.28
N ALA A 180 6.29 -11.46 -1.33
CA ALA A 180 7.20 -10.38 -1.64
C ALA A 180 7.16 -10.06 -3.14
N THR A 181 6.59 -8.91 -3.49
CA THR A 181 6.61 -8.33 -4.84
C THR A 181 7.83 -7.41 -5.05
N SER A 182 8.67 -7.29 -4.04
CA SER A 182 10.03 -6.75 -4.06
C SER A 182 11.01 -7.85 -3.63
N ALA A 183 12.31 -7.55 -3.54
CA ALA A 183 13.28 -8.55 -3.04
C ALA A 183 12.91 -9.00 -1.62
N GLN A 184 12.90 -10.31 -1.35
CA GLN A 184 12.63 -10.89 -0.03
C GLN A 184 13.47 -10.23 1.08
N ALA A 185 14.77 -10.00 0.79
CA ALA A 185 15.68 -9.32 1.72
C ALA A 185 15.16 -7.93 2.18
N THR A 186 14.32 -7.26 1.37
CA THR A 186 13.68 -6.00 1.76
C THR A 186 12.62 -6.23 2.82
N VAL A 187 11.85 -7.31 2.70
CA VAL A 187 10.82 -7.70 3.68
C VAL A 187 11.49 -8.11 4.99
N GLU A 188 12.49 -9.00 4.93
CA GLU A 188 13.26 -9.47 6.09
C GLU A 188 13.92 -8.33 6.85
N LYS A 189 14.58 -7.41 6.12
CA LYS A 189 15.20 -6.21 6.72
C LYS A 189 14.17 -5.34 7.43
N LYS A 190 12.95 -5.25 6.89
CA LYS A 190 11.88 -4.46 7.49
C LYS A 190 11.35 -5.13 8.76
N LEU A 191 11.09 -6.44 8.74
CA LEU A 191 10.70 -7.21 9.93
C LEU A 191 11.74 -7.06 11.04
N LYS A 192 13.01 -7.24 10.71
CA LYS A 192 14.12 -7.06 11.67
C LYS A 192 14.16 -5.64 12.26
N LYS A 193 13.95 -4.61 11.42
CA LYS A 193 13.91 -3.19 11.90
C LYS A 193 12.84 -2.99 12.98
N TYR A 194 11.73 -3.71 12.90
CA TYR A 194 10.60 -3.62 13.84
C TYR A 194 10.64 -4.69 14.93
N ASN A 195 11.74 -5.46 15.04
CA ASN A 195 11.91 -6.56 15.99
C ASN A 195 10.75 -7.58 15.93
N ILE A 196 10.26 -7.87 14.71
CA ILE A 196 9.21 -8.88 14.50
C ILE A 196 9.90 -10.22 14.26
N GLU A 197 9.80 -11.09 15.26
CA GLU A 197 10.22 -12.49 15.24
C GLU A 197 8.97 -13.34 15.53
N ASP A 198 8.29 -13.76 14.46
CA ASP A 198 7.05 -14.52 14.56
C ASP A 198 7.18 -15.77 13.67
N SER A 199 7.14 -16.95 14.30
CA SER A 199 7.31 -18.23 13.61
C SER A 199 6.17 -18.57 12.65
N ARG A 200 5.06 -17.83 12.68
CA ARG A 200 3.94 -17.98 11.75
C ARG A 200 4.23 -17.37 10.38
N ILE A 201 5.25 -16.51 10.28
CA ILE A 201 5.54 -15.77 9.05
C ILE A 201 6.33 -16.61 8.07
N GLU A 202 5.79 -16.75 6.88
CA GLU A 202 6.46 -17.34 5.72
C GLU A 202 6.58 -16.27 4.62
N ILE A 203 7.81 -16.06 4.12
CA ILE A 203 8.07 -15.07 3.06
C ILE A 203 8.28 -15.82 1.74
N HIS A 204 7.41 -15.55 0.79
CA HIS A 204 7.46 -16.14 -0.54
C HIS A 204 7.82 -15.08 -1.58
N ALA A 205 8.83 -15.38 -2.43
CA ALA A 205 9.14 -14.49 -3.54
C ALA A 205 8.05 -14.58 -4.61
N SER A 206 7.59 -13.43 -5.12
CA SER A 206 6.87 -13.44 -6.40
C SER A 206 7.80 -13.92 -7.51
N PRO A 207 7.31 -14.76 -8.45
CA PRO A 207 8.12 -15.18 -9.61
C PRO A 207 8.31 -14.04 -10.64
N PHE A 208 7.71 -12.89 -10.42
CA PHE A 208 7.75 -11.72 -11.31
C PHE A 208 8.64 -10.63 -10.74
N ASP A 209 9.34 -9.92 -11.63
CA ASP A 209 10.13 -8.76 -11.23
C ASP A 209 9.27 -7.61 -10.68
N PHE A 210 9.88 -6.77 -9.88
CA PHE A 210 9.21 -5.61 -9.27
C PHE A 210 8.49 -4.72 -10.28
N TYR A 211 9.07 -4.54 -11.46
CA TYR A 211 8.54 -3.66 -12.51
C TYR A 211 7.60 -4.34 -13.50
N ASP A 212 7.39 -5.66 -13.38
CA ASP A 212 6.46 -6.37 -14.24
C ASP A 212 5.02 -5.94 -13.91
N GLU A 213 4.27 -5.61 -14.95
CA GLU A 213 2.84 -5.33 -14.86
C GLU A 213 2.06 -6.55 -15.35
N MET A 214 1.21 -7.09 -14.48
CA MET A 214 0.44 -8.31 -14.73
C MET A 214 -0.89 -8.00 -15.44
N GLU A 215 -0.87 -7.13 -16.47
CA GLU A 215 -2.09 -6.76 -17.22
C GLU A 215 -2.73 -7.98 -17.90
N TRP A 216 -1.92 -8.93 -18.32
CA TRP A 216 -2.34 -10.15 -18.99
C TRP A 216 -3.01 -11.18 -18.07
N LEU A 217 -2.83 -11.08 -16.75
CA LEU A 217 -3.45 -11.99 -15.80
C LEU A 217 -4.88 -11.55 -15.53
N GLU A 218 -5.82 -12.40 -15.85
CA GLU A 218 -7.22 -12.23 -15.47
C GLU A 218 -7.41 -12.63 -14.00
N THR A 219 -8.17 -11.83 -13.27
CA THR A 219 -8.51 -12.09 -11.87
C THR A 219 -10.02 -11.97 -11.69
N PRO A 220 -10.65 -12.75 -10.80
CA PRO A 220 -12.11 -12.75 -10.61
C PRO A 220 -12.63 -11.45 -9.97
N PHE A 221 -11.73 -10.59 -9.51
CA PHE A 221 -12.01 -9.27 -8.96
C PHE A 221 -10.92 -8.29 -9.40
N PRO A 222 -11.18 -6.98 -9.37
CA PRO A 222 -10.16 -5.98 -9.67
C PRO A 222 -8.95 -6.08 -8.74
N CYS A 223 -7.76 -6.14 -9.32
CA CYS A 223 -6.47 -6.26 -8.64
C CYS A 223 -5.45 -5.33 -9.25
N ASN A 224 -4.61 -4.72 -8.43
CA ASN A 224 -3.50 -3.91 -8.90
C ASN A 224 -2.48 -4.76 -9.69
N PRO A 225 -2.19 -4.45 -10.97
CA PRO A 225 -1.32 -5.25 -11.81
C PRO A 225 0.15 -5.24 -11.37
N ASN A 226 0.57 -4.23 -10.64
CA ASN A 226 1.96 -4.14 -10.13
C ASN A 226 2.16 -4.93 -8.83
N TRP A 227 1.06 -5.20 -8.06
CA TRP A 227 1.15 -5.72 -6.70
C TRP A 227 0.23 -6.91 -6.46
N ASP A 228 -1.05 -6.68 -6.33
CA ASP A 228 -2.01 -7.67 -5.83
C ASP A 228 -2.26 -8.81 -6.83
N LYS A 229 -2.18 -8.57 -8.14
CA LYS A 229 -2.23 -9.64 -9.16
C LYS A 229 -1.09 -10.66 -9.01
N LYS A 230 0.08 -10.23 -8.57
CA LYS A 230 1.21 -11.14 -8.31
C LYS A 230 0.94 -12.05 -7.12
N VAL A 231 0.24 -11.52 -6.11
CA VAL A 231 -0.19 -12.31 -4.95
C VAL A 231 -1.28 -13.29 -5.35
N TRP A 232 -2.26 -12.86 -6.15
CA TRP A 232 -3.31 -13.75 -6.63
C TRP A 232 -2.75 -14.89 -7.47
N HIS A 233 -1.82 -14.61 -8.37
CA HIS A 233 -1.10 -15.66 -9.10
C HIS A 233 -0.39 -16.65 -8.15
N TRP A 234 0.24 -16.15 -7.09
CA TRP A 234 0.84 -17.03 -6.08
C TRP A 234 -0.21 -17.90 -5.40
N ILE A 235 -1.35 -17.34 -5.02
CA ILE A 235 -2.49 -18.07 -4.42
C ILE A 235 -2.94 -19.20 -5.35
N GLU A 236 -3.24 -18.91 -6.62
CA GLU A 236 -3.72 -19.92 -7.58
C GLU A 236 -2.76 -21.11 -7.78
N ASN A 237 -1.47 -20.88 -7.56
CA ASN A 237 -0.46 -21.93 -7.68
C ASN A 237 -0.12 -22.62 -6.34
N ASN A 238 -0.75 -22.21 -5.24
CA ASN A 238 -0.46 -22.74 -3.90
C ASN A 238 -1.71 -23.11 -3.09
N THR A 239 -2.90 -23.07 -3.67
CA THR A 239 -4.17 -23.37 -2.99
C THR A 239 -4.16 -24.73 -2.30
N ASP A 240 -3.58 -25.75 -2.95
CA ASP A 240 -3.51 -27.13 -2.41
C ASP A 240 -2.61 -27.22 -1.16
N THR A 241 -1.81 -26.21 -0.88
CA THR A 241 -0.89 -26.17 0.28
C THR A 241 -1.42 -25.31 1.42
N LEU A 242 -2.51 -24.56 1.20
CA LEU A 242 -3.15 -23.72 2.21
C LEU A 242 -4.08 -24.57 3.08
N GLU A 243 -3.60 -24.98 4.24
CA GLU A 243 -4.42 -25.72 5.22
C GLU A 243 -5.30 -24.74 6.00
N GLY A 244 -6.60 -25.04 6.12
CA GLY A 244 -7.57 -24.22 6.85
C GLY A 244 -8.10 -23.02 6.06
N SER A 245 -8.82 -22.14 6.74
CA SER A 245 -9.42 -20.95 6.15
C SER A 245 -8.37 -19.88 5.82
N SER A 246 -8.44 -19.30 4.64
CA SER A 246 -7.43 -18.35 4.18
C SER A 246 -8.07 -17.02 3.78
N LEU A 247 -7.49 -15.91 4.25
CA LEU A 247 -7.84 -14.55 3.88
C LEU A 247 -6.74 -13.92 3.03
N PHE A 248 -7.05 -13.53 1.82
CA PHE A 248 -6.24 -12.60 1.04
C PHE A 248 -6.77 -11.18 1.20
N TYR A 249 -5.92 -10.25 1.64
CA TYR A 249 -6.30 -8.84 1.70
C TYR A 249 -5.88 -8.14 0.39
N ASN A 250 -6.84 -7.97 -0.55
CA ASN A 250 -6.65 -7.22 -1.79
C ASN A 250 -6.60 -5.71 -1.49
N LEU A 251 -5.45 -5.09 -1.71
CA LEU A 251 -5.20 -3.69 -1.37
C LEU A 251 -5.55 -2.71 -2.50
N GLY A 252 -5.78 -3.17 -3.73
CA GLY A 252 -6.04 -2.23 -4.82
C GLY A 252 -6.49 -2.85 -6.13
N ALA A 253 -7.04 -2.01 -7.00
CA ALA A 253 -7.50 -2.33 -8.35
C ALA A 253 -6.75 -1.52 -9.40
#